data_846c4c929e5b8fa02d01e307d4bd706f
#
_entry.id   846c4c929e5b8fa02d01e307d4bd706f
#
_cell.length_a   1.000
_cell.length_b   1.000
_cell.length_c   1.000
_cell.angle_alpha   90.00
_cell.angle_beta   90.00
_cell.angle_gamma   90.00
#
_symmetry.space_group_name_H-M   'P 1'
#
loop_
_entity.id
_entity.type
_entity.pdbx_description
1 polymer ?
#
loop_
_entity_poly.entity_id
_entity_poly.type
_entity_poly.pdbx_seq_one_letter_code
_entity_poly.pdbx_strand_id
1 'polypeptide(L)'
;IENQVSDEKQCGHQDGKVTVPHAEFLAKINAVRYAFLELGVDDGVIVARTDSLGAGLTARLAITNEEGDLGDKYNSFLDVDEIDESNMKHGDVMINRKGKIVRPKRLPSNLYQFRKGTGEERCILDSITSLQNGADLIWIETEKPHIGQIAAMMDEIKKVVPNAKLVYNNSPSFNWTLNFRQQVFDDMKESGEDISSY
;
A
#
# COMPACT_ATOMS: atom_id res chain seq x y z
N ILE A 1 10.71 -6.40 6.01
CA ILE A 1 10.98 -5.57 4.82
C ILE A 1 9.80 -4.67 4.60
N GLU A 2 10.04 -3.38 4.30
CA GLU A 2 8.96 -2.41 4.07
C GLU A 2 9.08 -1.72 2.71
N ASN A 3 7.97 -1.15 2.23
CA ASN A 3 7.90 -0.47 0.94
C ASN A 3 8.16 1.05 1.01
N GLN A 4 8.52 1.61 2.14
CA GLN A 4 8.94 3.01 2.22
C GLN A 4 10.32 3.21 1.58
N VAL A 5 10.56 4.40 1.03
CA VAL A 5 11.88 4.86 0.57
C VAL A 5 12.77 5.12 1.79
N SER A 6 14.00 4.60 1.78
CA SER A 6 14.90 4.64 2.95
C SER A 6 15.27 6.06 3.37
N ASP A 7 15.55 6.94 2.40
CA ASP A 7 16.01 8.30 2.65
C ASP A 7 14.88 9.26 3.09
N GLU A 8 13.64 8.87 2.88
CA GLU A 8 12.44 9.66 3.19
C GLU A 8 11.52 8.92 4.16
N LYS A 9 12.08 7.97 4.92
CA LYS A 9 11.32 7.14 5.83
C LYS A 9 10.69 7.96 6.94
N GLN A 10 9.37 7.81 7.08
CA GLN A 10 8.55 8.40 8.15
C GLN A 10 8.08 7.31 9.12
N CYS A 11 7.75 7.71 10.35
CA CYS A 11 7.00 6.85 11.27
C CYS A 11 5.68 6.42 10.61
N GLY A 12 5.26 5.17 10.84
CA GLY A 12 4.05 4.60 10.23
C GLY A 12 2.76 5.41 10.45
N HIS A 13 2.71 6.18 11.53
CA HIS A 13 1.56 7.01 11.91
C HIS A 13 1.62 8.45 11.40
N GLN A 14 2.68 8.81 10.67
CA GLN A 14 2.87 10.15 10.12
C GLN A 14 2.42 10.22 8.66
N ASP A 15 1.97 11.41 8.27
CA ASP A 15 1.66 11.75 6.88
C ASP A 15 2.94 11.95 6.07
N GLY A 16 2.80 11.96 4.74
CA GLY A 16 3.90 12.27 3.83
C GLY A 16 4.83 11.10 3.55
N LYS A 17 4.41 9.88 3.87
CA LYS A 17 5.16 8.67 3.51
C LYS A 17 5.29 8.53 2.00
N VAL A 18 6.49 8.11 1.58
CA VAL A 18 6.82 7.85 0.17
C VAL A 18 7.14 6.38 0.00
N THR A 19 6.46 5.73 -0.95
CA THR A 19 6.72 4.32 -1.26
C THR A 19 7.68 4.18 -2.43
N VAL A 20 8.42 3.06 -2.45
CA VAL A 20 9.11 2.58 -3.65
C VAL A 20 8.10 2.05 -4.65
N PRO A 21 8.43 1.96 -5.95
CA PRO A 21 7.61 1.25 -6.92
C PRO A 21 7.30 -0.17 -6.46
N HIS A 22 6.10 -0.66 -6.77
CA HIS A 22 5.65 -1.98 -6.35
C HIS A 22 6.60 -3.11 -6.77
N ALA A 23 7.06 -3.10 -8.02
CA ALA A 23 8.02 -4.08 -8.51
C ALA A 23 9.35 -4.08 -7.73
N GLU A 24 9.82 -2.90 -7.27
CA GLU A 24 11.02 -2.79 -6.44
C GLU A 24 10.81 -3.39 -5.06
N PHE A 25 9.63 -3.22 -4.48
CA PHE A 25 9.27 -3.86 -3.21
C PHE A 25 9.28 -5.39 -3.32
N LEU A 26 8.68 -5.95 -4.38
CA LEU A 26 8.71 -7.39 -4.63
C LEU A 26 10.14 -7.90 -4.88
N ALA A 27 10.97 -7.16 -5.60
CA ALA A 27 12.37 -7.52 -5.83
C ALA A 27 13.17 -7.63 -4.52
N LYS A 28 12.90 -6.75 -3.55
CA LYS A 28 13.52 -6.83 -2.21
C LYS A 28 13.11 -8.11 -1.46
N ILE A 29 11.85 -8.50 -1.53
CA ILE A 29 11.34 -9.74 -0.92
C ILE A 29 12.01 -10.96 -1.55
N ASN A 30 12.05 -11.00 -2.88
CA ASN A 30 12.71 -12.08 -3.62
C ASN A 30 14.21 -12.17 -3.28
N ALA A 31 14.91 -11.04 -3.20
CA ALA A 31 16.34 -11.03 -2.86
C ALA A 31 16.61 -11.65 -1.49
N VAL A 32 15.79 -11.36 -0.48
CA VAL A 32 15.94 -11.97 0.85
C VAL A 32 15.62 -13.48 0.80
N ARG A 33 14.59 -13.88 0.06
CA ARG A 33 14.25 -15.31 -0.08
C ARG A 33 15.39 -16.08 -0.77
N TYR A 34 16.00 -15.50 -1.80
CA TYR A 34 17.19 -16.10 -2.43
C TYR A 34 18.37 -16.19 -1.48
N ALA A 35 18.62 -15.14 -0.68
CA ALA A 35 19.70 -15.18 0.32
C ALA A 35 19.48 -16.29 1.36
N PHE A 36 18.25 -16.51 1.81
CA PHE A 36 17.94 -17.64 2.70
C PHE A 36 18.25 -18.98 2.06
N LEU A 37 17.87 -19.17 0.78
CA LEU A 37 18.18 -20.40 0.05
C LEU A 37 19.68 -20.62 -0.11
N GLU A 38 20.44 -19.60 -0.49
CA GLU A 38 21.90 -19.69 -0.65
C GLU A 38 22.65 -20.00 0.65
N LEU A 39 22.15 -19.45 1.77
CA LEU A 39 22.75 -19.63 3.09
C LEU A 39 22.25 -20.87 3.85
N GLY A 40 21.31 -21.62 3.27
CA GLY A 40 20.70 -22.78 3.92
C GLY A 40 19.86 -22.40 5.15
N VAL A 41 19.22 -21.23 5.14
CA VAL A 41 18.33 -20.77 6.20
C VAL A 41 16.92 -21.27 5.92
N ASP A 42 16.56 -22.39 6.50
CA ASP A 42 15.27 -23.06 6.24
C ASP A 42 14.12 -22.50 7.09
N ASP A 43 14.42 -21.86 8.20
CA ASP A 43 13.46 -21.32 9.18
C ASP A 43 13.33 -19.78 9.12
N GLY A 44 13.91 -19.15 8.12
CA GLY A 44 13.86 -17.71 7.92
C GLY A 44 12.44 -17.22 7.58
N VAL A 45 11.95 -16.23 8.33
CA VAL A 45 10.61 -15.63 8.15
C VAL A 45 10.72 -14.24 7.55
N ILE A 46 9.97 -14.00 6.47
CA ILE A 46 9.87 -12.69 5.81
C ILE A 46 8.52 -12.06 6.16
N VAL A 47 8.55 -10.95 6.87
CA VAL A 47 7.39 -10.08 7.10
C VAL A 47 7.43 -8.94 6.11
N ALA A 48 6.46 -8.87 5.19
CA ALA A 48 6.32 -7.78 4.24
C ALA A 48 5.42 -6.69 4.81
N ARG A 49 6.00 -5.52 5.12
CA ARG A 49 5.27 -4.37 5.62
C ARG A 49 4.88 -3.45 4.47
N THR A 50 3.59 -3.12 4.38
CA THR A 50 3.08 -2.09 3.50
C THR A 50 2.64 -0.85 4.29
N ASP A 51 3.11 0.30 3.85
CA ASP A 51 2.73 1.63 4.33
C ASP A 51 1.78 2.34 3.36
N SER A 52 1.29 1.64 2.34
CA SER A 52 0.49 2.22 1.25
C SER A 52 -0.83 2.82 1.70
N LEU A 53 -1.37 2.40 2.87
CA LEU A 53 -2.61 2.95 3.40
C LEU A 53 -2.52 4.47 3.60
N GLY A 54 -1.47 4.94 4.27
CA GLY A 54 -1.23 6.35 4.53
C GLY A 54 -0.24 7.04 3.56
N ALA A 55 0.35 6.29 2.61
CA ALA A 55 1.30 6.87 1.66
C ALA A 55 0.59 7.49 0.46
N GLY A 56 0.72 8.80 0.30
CA GLY A 56 0.19 9.54 -0.85
C GLY A 56 1.15 9.66 -2.04
N LEU A 57 2.41 9.26 -1.87
CA LEU A 57 3.48 9.53 -2.82
C LEU A 57 4.30 8.28 -3.15
N THR A 58 4.90 8.27 -4.35
CA THR A 58 5.90 7.27 -4.75
C THR A 58 7.11 7.93 -5.39
N ALA A 59 8.29 7.34 -5.15
CA ALA A 59 9.54 7.90 -5.63
C ALA A 59 9.73 7.78 -7.15
N ARG A 60 9.20 6.73 -7.75
CA ARG A 60 9.38 6.42 -9.18
C ARG A 60 8.12 5.75 -9.74
N LEU A 61 7.99 5.76 -11.05
CA LEU A 61 6.98 5.01 -11.78
C LEU A 61 7.46 3.59 -12.03
N ALA A 62 6.55 2.64 -11.92
CA ALA A 62 6.75 1.32 -12.49
C ALA A 62 6.35 1.41 -13.98
N ILE A 63 7.33 1.50 -14.85
CA ILE A 63 7.11 1.56 -16.29
C ILE A 63 7.26 0.16 -16.86
N THR A 64 6.22 -0.34 -17.48
CA THR A 64 6.21 -1.61 -18.19
C THR A 64 5.44 -1.45 -19.50
N ASN A 65 5.88 -2.17 -20.52
CA ASN A 65 5.21 -2.22 -21.82
C ASN A 65 4.27 -3.43 -21.92
N GLU A 66 4.20 -4.26 -20.89
CA GLU A 66 3.37 -5.46 -20.91
C GLU A 66 1.99 -5.17 -20.32
N GLU A 67 0.95 -5.42 -21.08
CA GLU A 67 -0.44 -5.27 -20.66
C GLU A 67 -0.76 -6.27 -19.55
N GLY A 68 -1.30 -5.79 -18.43
CA GLY A 68 -1.63 -6.62 -17.28
C GLY A 68 -0.48 -6.94 -16.31
N ASP A 69 0.70 -6.40 -16.53
CA ASP A 69 1.82 -6.43 -15.59
C ASP A 69 1.46 -5.79 -14.25
N LEU A 70 2.14 -6.20 -13.17
CA LEU A 70 1.97 -5.61 -11.83
C LEU A 70 2.29 -4.12 -11.80
N GLY A 71 3.27 -3.68 -12.60
CA GLY A 71 3.61 -2.27 -12.76
C GLY A 71 2.45 -1.46 -13.31
N ASP A 72 1.76 -1.97 -14.33
CA ASP A 72 0.58 -1.30 -14.91
C ASP A 72 -0.57 -1.24 -13.92
N LYS A 73 -0.82 -2.32 -13.18
CA LYS A 73 -1.85 -2.32 -12.12
C LYS A 73 -1.58 -1.25 -11.09
N TYR A 74 -0.33 -1.13 -10.65
CA TYR A 74 0.06 -0.15 -9.64
C TYR A 74 0.03 1.28 -10.17
N ASN A 75 0.46 1.50 -11.42
CA ASN A 75 0.38 2.78 -12.09
C ASN A 75 -1.07 3.26 -12.24
N SER A 76 -2.06 2.36 -12.25
CA SER A 76 -3.48 2.74 -12.28
C SER A 76 -3.91 3.57 -11.09
N PHE A 77 -3.19 3.53 -9.97
CA PHE A 77 -3.46 4.31 -8.78
C PHE A 77 -2.88 5.73 -8.81
N LEU A 78 -2.03 6.05 -9.77
CA LEU A 78 -1.44 7.37 -9.89
C LEU A 78 -2.49 8.44 -10.22
N ASP A 79 -2.31 9.62 -9.66
CA ASP A 79 -2.99 10.82 -10.11
C ASP A 79 -2.36 11.29 -11.43
N VAL A 80 -3.17 11.61 -12.41
CA VAL A 80 -2.74 11.90 -13.78
C VAL A 80 -3.49 13.05 -14.39
N ASP A 81 -2.85 13.71 -15.35
CA ASP A 81 -3.50 14.63 -16.26
C ASP A 81 -3.71 13.94 -17.61
N GLU A 82 -4.90 14.09 -18.21
CA GLU A 82 -5.11 13.71 -19.62
C GLU A 82 -4.33 14.68 -20.50
N ILE A 83 -3.63 14.15 -21.48
CA ILE A 83 -2.88 14.95 -22.45
C ILE A 83 -3.25 14.55 -23.87
N ASP A 84 -3.23 15.53 -24.73
CA ASP A 84 -3.27 15.38 -26.17
C ASP A 84 -1.92 15.75 -26.80
N GLU A 85 -1.80 15.62 -28.12
CA GLU A 85 -0.56 15.91 -28.84
C GLU A 85 -0.08 17.37 -28.63
N SER A 86 -1.00 18.32 -28.40
CA SER A 86 -0.67 19.74 -28.19
C SER A 86 -0.03 20.01 -26.83
N ASN A 87 -0.29 19.15 -25.85
CA ASN A 87 0.19 19.24 -24.47
C ASN A 87 1.44 18.40 -24.19
N MET A 88 1.90 17.63 -25.16
CA MET A 88 3.09 16.79 -25.01
C MET A 88 4.36 17.63 -24.93
N LYS A 89 5.21 17.35 -23.93
CA LYS A 89 6.50 18.01 -23.74
C LYS A 89 7.63 16.99 -23.85
N HIS A 90 8.76 17.44 -24.40
CA HIS A 90 9.95 16.59 -24.44
C HIS A 90 10.38 16.17 -23.02
N GLY A 91 10.60 14.86 -22.81
CA GLY A 91 10.97 14.30 -21.52
C GLY A 91 9.80 13.96 -20.59
N ASP A 92 8.56 14.17 -21.02
CA ASP A 92 7.40 13.70 -20.25
C ASP A 92 7.36 12.16 -20.22
N VAL A 93 7.06 11.63 -19.05
CA VAL A 93 6.69 10.22 -18.91
C VAL A 93 5.19 10.09 -19.13
N MET A 94 4.82 9.21 -20.03
CA MET A 94 3.43 8.99 -20.39
C MET A 94 3.04 7.53 -20.20
N ILE A 95 1.80 7.32 -19.77
CA ILE A 95 1.21 6.01 -19.56
C ILE A 95 -0.03 5.89 -20.43
N ASN A 96 -0.19 4.74 -21.09
CA ASN A 96 -1.45 4.43 -21.75
C ASN A 96 -2.44 3.91 -20.73
N ARG A 97 -3.53 4.64 -20.53
CA ARG A 97 -4.61 4.27 -19.60
C ARG A 97 -5.93 4.15 -20.36
N LYS A 98 -6.40 2.92 -20.53
CA LYS A 98 -7.66 2.66 -21.24
C LYS A 98 -7.73 3.32 -22.62
N GLY A 99 -6.65 3.25 -23.39
CA GLY A 99 -6.55 3.85 -24.72
C GLY A 99 -6.28 5.36 -24.75
N LYS A 100 -6.12 5.99 -23.57
CA LYS A 100 -5.77 7.43 -23.48
C LYS A 100 -4.33 7.59 -23.02
N ILE A 101 -3.65 8.57 -23.59
CA ILE A 101 -2.33 8.98 -23.13
C ILE A 101 -2.51 9.92 -21.96
N VAL A 102 -1.86 9.63 -20.83
CA VAL A 102 -1.92 10.40 -19.60
C VAL A 102 -0.52 10.66 -19.07
N ARG A 103 -0.34 11.78 -18.40
CA ARG A 103 0.89 12.17 -17.72
C ARG A 103 0.68 12.02 -16.22
N PRO A 104 1.50 11.22 -15.51
CA PRO A 104 1.46 11.18 -14.05
C PRO A 104 1.80 12.54 -13.44
N LYS A 105 1.05 12.97 -12.45
CA LYS A 105 1.35 14.20 -11.72
C LYS A 105 2.66 14.06 -10.96
N ARG A 106 3.60 14.91 -11.29
CA ARG A 106 4.92 14.98 -10.66
C ARG A 106 5.02 16.27 -9.85
N LEU A 107 5.38 16.13 -8.59
CA LEU A 107 5.60 17.26 -7.70
C LEU A 107 6.95 17.93 -7.96
N PRO A 108 7.17 19.18 -7.50
CA PRO A 108 8.47 19.83 -7.58
C PRO A 108 9.61 19.04 -6.89
N SER A 109 9.29 18.21 -5.91
CA SER A 109 10.18 17.27 -5.25
C SER A 109 10.59 16.06 -6.11
N ASN A 110 10.13 15.99 -7.35
CA ASN A 110 10.28 14.84 -8.26
C ASN A 110 9.53 13.56 -7.86
N LEU A 111 8.69 13.61 -6.85
CA LEU A 111 7.82 12.51 -6.46
C LEU A 111 6.53 12.49 -7.28
N TYR A 112 5.94 11.32 -7.41
CA TYR A 112 4.65 11.12 -8.09
C TYR A 112 3.55 10.94 -7.06
N GLN A 113 2.36 11.44 -7.39
CA GLN A 113 1.21 11.44 -6.49
C GLN A 113 0.25 10.30 -6.82
N PHE A 114 -0.24 9.62 -5.80
CA PHE A 114 -1.35 8.69 -5.92
C PHE A 114 -2.70 9.43 -5.82
N ARG A 115 -3.72 8.89 -6.46
CA ARG A 115 -5.09 9.36 -6.29
C ARG A 115 -5.54 9.16 -4.83
N LYS A 116 -6.22 10.14 -4.28
CA LYS A 116 -6.82 10.04 -2.94
C LYS A 116 -7.79 8.85 -2.87
N GLY A 117 -7.82 8.18 -1.71
CA GLY A 117 -8.71 7.05 -1.46
C GLY A 117 -8.24 5.70 -2.04
N THR A 118 -7.05 5.64 -2.65
CA THR A 118 -6.53 4.37 -3.21
C THR A 118 -5.63 3.59 -2.25
N GLY A 119 -5.48 4.05 -1.01
CA GLY A 119 -4.56 3.44 -0.03
C GLY A 119 -4.91 2.00 0.30
N GLU A 120 -6.18 1.69 0.53
CA GLU A 120 -6.63 0.33 0.85
C GLU A 120 -6.41 -0.63 -0.31
N GLU A 121 -6.80 -0.24 -1.54
CA GLU A 121 -6.59 -1.08 -2.72
C GLU A 121 -5.10 -1.37 -2.94
N ARG A 122 -4.22 -0.38 -2.71
CA ARG A 122 -2.77 -0.55 -2.80
C ARG A 122 -2.23 -1.46 -1.70
N CYS A 123 -2.71 -1.33 -0.45
CA CYS A 123 -2.35 -2.23 0.64
C CYS A 123 -2.74 -3.68 0.34
N ILE A 124 -3.95 -3.89 -0.19
CA ILE A 124 -4.42 -5.21 -0.57
C ILE A 124 -3.54 -5.81 -1.68
N LEU A 125 -3.25 -5.03 -2.71
CA LEU A 125 -2.38 -5.46 -3.81
C LEU A 125 -0.97 -5.79 -3.33
N ASP A 126 -0.34 -4.92 -2.52
CA ASP A 126 0.98 -5.14 -1.93
C ASP A 126 1.00 -6.44 -1.11
N SER A 127 -0.03 -6.66 -0.30
CA SER A 127 -0.13 -7.82 0.58
C SER A 127 -0.24 -9.12 -0.21
N ILE A 128 -1.17 -9.18 -1.18
CA ILE A 128 -1.38 -10.36 -2.01
C ILE A 128 -0.11 -10.70 -2.79
N THR A 129 0.46 -9.72 -3.48
CA THR A 129 1.63 -9.95 -4.33
C THR A 129 2.88 -10.26 -3.52
N SER A 130 3.05 -9.68 -2.33
CA SER A 130 4.15 -10.02 -1.42
C SER A 130 4.08 -11.47 -0.97
N LEU A 131 2.90 -11.95 -0.56
CA LEU A 131 2.69 -13.36 -0.18
C LEU A 131 2.94 -14.31 -1.35
N GLN A 132 2.50 -13.95 -2.55
CA GLN A 132 2.75 -14.74 -3.78
C GLN A 132 4.21 -14.74 -4.21
N ASN A 133 5.01 -13.78 -3.76
CA ASN A 133 6.42 -13.61 -4.11
C ASN A 133 7.39 -13.97 -2.95
N GLY A 134 6.91 -14.74 -1.96
CA GLY A 134 7.79 -15.35 -0.96
C GLY A 134 7.82 -14.67 0.42
N ALA A 135 6.95 -13.71 0.70
CA ALA A 135 6.71 -13.30 2.08
C ALA A 135 5.88 -14.36 2.81
N ASP A 136 6.14 -14.55 4.11
CA ASP A 136 5.42 -15.49 4.97
C ASP A 136 4.25 -14.82 5.69
N LEU A 137 4.41 -13.54 6.02
CA LEU A 137 3.42 -12.74 6.72
C LEU A 137 3.37 -11.33 6.10
N ILE A 138 2.24 -10.68 6.27
CA ILE A 138 2.07 -9.27 5.92
C ILE A 138 1.93 -8.42 7.18
N TRP A 139 2.37 -7.17 7.08
CA TRP A 139 2.15 -6.14 8.08
C TRP A 139 1.55 -4.93 7.38
N ILE A 140 0.29 -4.63 7.67
CA ILE A 140 -0.37 -3.42 7.21
C ILE A 140 -0.18 -2.34 8.25
N GLU A 141 0.53 -1.27 7.90
CA GLU A 141 0.69 -0.13 8.79
C GLU A 141 -0.49 0.80 8.65
N THR A 142 -1.13 1.13 9.79
CA THR A 142 -2.31 1.98 9.86
C THR A 142 -2.01 3.28 10.59
N GLU A 143 -2.72 4.35 10.26
CA GLU A 143 -2.63 5.64 10.98
C GLU A 143 -3.39 5.61 12.30
N LYS A 144 -4.43 4.80 12.37
CA LYS A 144 -5.28 4.61 13.54
C LYS A 144 -5.63 3.13 13.70
N PRO A 145 -5.87 2.66 14.93
CA PRO A 145 -6.27 1.27 15.17
C PRO A 145 -7.76 1.09 14.84
N HIS A 146 -8.08 0.89 13.57
CA HIS A 146 -9.45 0.67 13.11
C HIS A 146 -9.66 -0.80 12.76
N ILE A 147 -10.31 -1.55 13.66
CA ILE A 147 -10.46 -3.01 13.56
C ILE A 147 -11.26 -3.38 12.31
N GLY A 148 -12.38 -2.71 12.05
CA GLY A 148 -13.24 -2.98 10.89
C GLY A 148 -12.52 -2.80 9.56
N GLN A 149 -11.72 -1.75 9.41
CA GLN A 149 -10.91 -1.51 8.21
C GLN A 149 -9.90 -2.63 7.99
N ILE A 150 -9.19 -3.04 9.05
CA ILE A 150 -8.19 -4.12 8.97
C ILE A 150 -8.86 -5.45 8.62
N ALA A 151 -10.01 -5.75 9.24
CA ALA A 151 -10.76 -6.98 8.96
C ALA A 151 -11.22 -7.01 7.49
N ALA A 152 -11.80 -5.93 6.99
CA ALA A 152 -12.24 -5.84 5.60
C ALA A 152 -11.10 -6.04 4.59
N MET A 153 -9.93 -5.42 4.81
CA MET A 153 -8.75 -5.64 3.97
C MET A 153 -8.27 -7.10 4.04
N MET A 154 -8.27 -7.71 5.23
CA MET A 154 -7.88 -9.11 5.40
C MET A 154 -8.85 -10.07 4.71
N ASP A 155 -10.14 -9.80 4.70
CA ASP A 155 -11.12 -10.59 3.99
C ASP A 155 -10.86 -10.56 2.48
N GLU A 156 -10.57 -9.40 1.90
CA GLU A 156 -10.21 -9.29 0.49
C GLU A 156 -8.89 -10.04 0.16
N ILE A 157 -7.88 -9.92 1.01
CA ILE A 157 -6.61 -10.64 0.84
C ILE A 157 -6.83 -12.16 0.91
N LYS A 158 -7.64 -12.65 1.85
CA LYS A 158 -7.92 -14.08 2.03
C LYS A 158 -8.74 -14.69 0.91
N LYS A 159 -9.48 -13.92 0.13
CA LYS A 159 -10.13 -14.42 -1.10
C LYS A 159 -9.11 -14.93 -2.12
N VAL A 160 -7.91 -14.36 -2.14
CA VAL A 160 -6.82 -14.72 -3.07
C VAL A 160 -5.78 -15.62 -2.39
N VAL A 161 -5.43 -15.33 -1.14
CA VAL A 161 -4.46 -16.08 -0.33
C VAL A 161 -5.14 -16.54 0.97
N PRO A 162 -5.85 -17.68 0.97
CA PRO A 162 -6.71 -18.11 2.10
C PRO A 162 -5.98 -18.23 3.44
N ASN A 163 -4.69 -18.59 3.42
CA ASN A 163 -3.87 -18.76 4.61
C ASN A 163 -3.07 -17.51 5.01
N ALA A 164 -3.39 -16.34 4.45
CA ALA A 164 -2.71 -15.10 4.78
C ALA A 164 -2.75 -14.81 6.28
N LYS A 165 -1.60 -14.41 6.83
CA LYS A 165 -1.42 -14.07 8.24
C LYS A 165 -0.96 -12.63 8.36
N LEU A 166 -1.53 -11.91 9.32
CA LEU A 166 -1.24 -10.50 9.60
C LEU A 166 -0.38 -10.35 10.86
N VAL A 167 0.64 -9.53 10.76
CA VAL A 167 1.32 -8.89 11.89
C VAL A 167 0.76 -7.49 12.04
N TYR A 168 0.41 -7.10 13.25
CA TYR A 168 -0.13 -5.78 13.52
C TYR A 168 0.68 -5.04 14.59
N ASN A 169 0.94 -3.76 14.37
CA ASN A 169 1.67 -2.92 15.31
C ASN A 169 0.71 -2.34 16.36
N ASN A 170 0.73 -2.93 17.55
CA ASN A 170 0.02 -2.41 18.72
C ASN A 170 0.79 -1.24 19.35
N SER A 171 0.97 -0.16 18.59
CA SER A 171 1.73 0.99 19.06
C SER A 171 1.16 1.61 20.33
N PRO A 172 1.99 1.86 21.36
CA PRO A 172 1.55 2.58 22.57
C PRO A 172 1.24 4.05 22.31
N SER A 173 1.62 4.60 21.14
CA SER A 173 1.26 5.97 20.75
C SER A 173 -0.21 6.12 20.37
N PHE A 174 -0.91 5.03 20.11
CA PHE A 174 -2.36 5.07 19.90
C PHE A 174 -3.10 5.23 21.22
N ASN A 175 -4.08 6.10 21.25
CA ASN A 175 -5.05 6.11 22.34
C ASN A 175 -6.07 4.98 22.11
N TRP A 176 -5.72 3.76 22.52
CA TRP A 176 -6.50 2.54 22.30
C TRP A 176 -7.91 2.66 22.89
N THR A 177 -8.02 3.16 24.11
CA THR A 177 -9.32 3.32 24.78
C THR A 177 -10.25 4.24 24.00
N LEU A 178 -9.75 5.40 23.59
CA LEU A 178 -10.56 6.36 22.82
C LEU A 178 -10.97 5.77 21.46
N ASN A 179 -10.03 5.16 20.74
CA ASN A 179 -10.31 4.63 19.39
C ASN A 179 -11.32 3.47 19.44
N PHE A 180 -11.18 2.53 20.37
CA PHE A 180 -12.14 1.43 20.51
C PHE A 180 -13.50 1.91 20.98
N ARG A 181 -13.54 2.82 21.93
CA ARG A 181 -14.79 3.42 22.40
C ARG A 181 -15.52 4.13 21.25
N GLN A 182 -14.80 4.89 20.43
CA GLN A 182 -15.38 5.56 19.28
C GLN A 182 -15.95 4.57 18.26
N GLN A 183 -15.21 3.50 17.94
CA GLN A 183 -15.69 2.46 17.01
C GLN A 183 -16.97 1.79 17.53
N VAL A 184 -17.04 1.45 18.82
CA VAL A 184 -18.25 0.89 19.44
C VAL A 184 -19.43 1.84 19.32
N PHE A 185 -19.22 3.14 19.59
CA PHE A 185 -20.28 4.13 19.43
C PHE A 185 -20.74 4.31 17.98
N ASP A 186 -19.82 4.28 17.04
CA ASP A 186 -20.15 4.38 15.62
C ASP A 186 -20.95 3.17 15.16
N ASP A 187 -20.56 1.96 15.56
CA ASP A 187 -21.29 0.70 15.29
C ASP A 187 -22.70 0.72 15.89
N MET A 188 -22.85 1.14 17.15
CA MET A 188 -24.15 1.25 17.83
C MET A 188 -25.04 2.27 17.12
N LYS A 189 -24.49 3.38 16.69
CA LYS A 189 -25.24 4.42 15.96
C LYS A 189 -25.72 3.92 14.60
N GLU A 190 -24.87 3.18 13.89
CA GLU A 190 -25.22 2.57 12.58
C GLU A 190 -26.30 1.49 12.74
N SER A 191 -26.27 0.72 13.82
CA SER A 191 -27.30 -0.27 14.16
C SER A 191 -28.62 0.34 14.65
N GLY A 192 -28.65 1.65 14.89
CA GLY A 192 -29.82 2.38 15.39
C GLY A 192 -30.05 2.23 16.88
N GLU A 193 -29.05 1.82 17.64
CA GLU A 193 -29.12 1.74 19.09
C GLU A 193 -29.11 3.13 19.76
N ASP A 194 -29.83 3.25 20.89
CA ASP A 194 -29.83 4.49 21.67
C ASP A 194 -28.54 4.61 22.49
N ILE A 195 -27.67 5.53 22.07
CA ILE A 195 -26.39 5.79 22.72
C ILE A 195 -26.44 6.91 23.76
N SER A 196 -27.63 7.45 24.08
CA SER A 196 -27.78 8.59 24.98
C SER A 196 -27.41 8.29 26.44
N SER A 197 -27.28 7.02 26.81
CA SER A 197 -26.95 6.54 28.15
C SER A 197 -25.48 6.13 28.36
N TYR A 198 -24.63 6.23 27.31
CA TYR A 198 -23.21 5.87 27.34
C TYR A 198 -22.32 7.09 27.21
#